data_54290f5afc2eb742432a55a0c1632f6d
#
_entry.id   54290f5afc2eb742432a55a0c1632f6d
#
_cell.length_a   1.000
_cell.length_b   1.000
_cell.length_c   1.000
_cell.angle_alpha   90.00
_cell.angle_beta   90.00
_cell.angle_gamma   90.00
#
_symmetry.space_group_name_H-M   'P 1'
#
loop_
_entity.id
_entity.type
_entity.pdbx_description
1 polymer ?
#
loop_
_entity_poly.entity_id
_entity_poly.type
_entity_poly.pdbx_seq_one_letter_code
_entity_poly.pdbx_strand_id
1 'polypeptide(L)'
;MKNIHINARISFGEWDQELQQDVIDFVNYYISGGSLRAVADPSERVSSLIAAALEGGAARAYRQEIGGVITELRQLTELPGFSTELLEQLAAEVSRLDSGKLRALAPRTTRNNQVDAYVNGPQCLEMLLEEIAKARRYIHLSVMLFFNDDSGNRIAAALLHALDRGVQVRLMVNYTVTALGYGHNLAVGRFSEISDRLEQAGAKLQDTFHSYYSAMEWSRRRAELKAQGIPERILFLQDKVQEDVELTGLNVIDHRKFMIIDGITSIVGSLNIGDQYTFATPIEASASVQVDGRPMGVPVREEEWHDGCFRIRGAAALPLNAVFQSRWLLLGGDFYDPEDALYRSEGNTDFGSEECTLFVSFPGNPVNLMQQYYLDLITYAADETVIVNPYLIDHAFWDRLSGLGPERSCHLTICNPLEVNDHPTNRAAVRSNMYVPFCNGVSFYDYSATERFSHWKITYDHRSHAVFHGSYNINERSACHDFELGLLVKGEAFAAKVKAMIDYDLSVSRKITDKREFFKHPWMHPSTYVNTATRNYT
;
A
#
# COMPACT_ATOMS: atom_id res chain seq x y z
N MET A 1 16.58 24.95 8.57
CA MET A 1 17.26 24.01 9.47
C MET A 1 18.67 23.74 8.94
N LYS A 2 19.70 23.72 9.78
CA LYS A 2 21.05 23.35 9.32
C LYS A 2 21.02 21.86 8.98
N ASN A 3 21.45 21.50 7.76
CA ASN A 3 21.67 20.11 7.39
C ASN A 3 22.70 19.53 8.35
N ILE A 4 22.28 18.61 9.17
CA ILE A 4 23.18 17.89 10.05
C ILE A 4 23.69 16.73 9.21
N HIS A 5 24.98 16.76 8.91
CA HIS A 5 25.66 15.67 8.26
C HIS A 5 26.34 14.86 9.37
N ILE A 6 26.04 13.58 9.45
CA ILE A 6 26.90 12.63 10.16
C ILE A 6 28.24 12.70 9.46
N ASN A 7 29.27 13.08 10.18
CA ASN A 7 30.58 13.32 9.59
C ASN A 7 31.20 11.98 9.20
N ALA A 8 31.90 11.91 8.08
CA ALA A 8 32.50 10.72 7.48
C ALA A 8 33.59 10.02 8.31
N ARG A 9 33.52 10.10 9.63
CA ARG A 9 34.40 9.36 10.55
C ARG A 9 33.87 7.99 10.94
N ILE A 10 32.66 7.66 10.51
CA ILE A 10 32.11 6.32 10.71
C ILE A 10 32.84 5.40 9.74
N SER A 11 33.61 4.48 10.28
CA SER A 11 34.25 3.45 9.48
C SER A 11 33.25 2.34 9.25
N PHE A 12 32.66 2.27 8.07
CA PHE A 12 31.77 1.18 7.66
C PHE A 12 32.54 -0.07 7.20
N GLY A 13 33.78 -0.20 7.63
CA GLY A 13 34.60 -1.36 7.32
C GLY A 13 34.87 -1.55 5.83
N GLU A 14 34.43 -2.69 5.29
CA GLU A 14 34.61 -3.05 3.88
C GLU A 14 33.50 -2.52 2.93
N TRP A 15 32.65 -1.65 3.42
CA TRP A 15 31.59 -1.07 2.59
C TRP A 15 32.18 -0.09 1.57
N ASP A 16 31.61 -0.09 0.36
CA ASP A 16 31.98 0.93 -0.61
C ASP A 16 31.47 2.32 -0.19
N GLN A 17 32.05 3.36 -0.80
CA GLN A 17 31.74 4.75 -0.43
C GLN A 17 30.28 5.14 -0.74
N GLU A 18 29.69 4.56 -1.78
CA GLU A 18 28.33 4.85 -2.18
C GLU A 18 27.33 4.29 -1.17
N LEU A 19 27.51 3.04 -0.76
CA LEU A 19 26.71 2.41 0.29
C LEU A 19 26.82 3.12 1.63
N GLN A 20 28.04 3.54 2.01
CA GLN A 20 28.29 4.33 3.22
C GLN A 20 27.49 5.63 3.18
N GLN A 21 27.55 6.36 2.07
CA GLN A 21 26.84 7.62 1.90
C GLN A 21 25.32 7.42 1.93
N ASP A 22 24.82 6.34 1.33
CA ASP A 22 23.41 6.01 1.32
C ASP A 22 22.85 5.73 2.71
N VAL A 23 23.59 5.01 3.54
CA VAL A 23 23.20 4.77 4.96
C VAL A 23 23.25 6.07 5.77
N ILE A 24 24.26 6.90 5.57
CA ILE A 24 24.38 8.22 6.21
C ILE A 24 23.20 9.10 5.82
N ASP A 25 22.84 9.15 4.54
CA ASP A 25 21.74 9.95 4.03
C ASP A 25 20.39 9.44 4.55
N PHE A 26 20.20 8.12 4.66
CA PHE A 26 19.01 7.52 5.25
C PHE A 26 18.85 7.92 6.72
N VAL A 27 19.91 7.82 7.50
CA VAL A 27 19.91 8.23 8.92
C VAL A 27 19.66 9.73 9.03
N ASN A 28 20.34 10.56 8.22
CA ASN A 28 20.15 12.00 8.19
C ASN A 28 18.71 12.40 7.79
N TYR A 29 18.07 11.65 6.91
CA TYR A 29 16.68 11.87 6.55
C TYR A 29 15.76 11.74 7.77
N TYR A 30 15.91 10.66 8.54
CA TYR A 30 15.12 10.47 9.77
C TYR A 30 15.38 11.54 10.82
N ILE A 31 16.66 11.89 11.04
CA ILE A 31 17.06 12.91 12.03
C ILE A 31 16.54 14.29 11.65
N SER A 32 16.56 14.65 10.39
CA SER A 32 16.16 15.98 9.91
C SER A 32 14.66 16.15 9.66
N GLY A 33 13.86 15.15 10.01
CA GLY A 33 12.42 15.17 9.73
C GLY A 33 12.10 15.19 8.24
N GLY A 34 12.94 14.52 7.44
CA GLY A 34 12.74 14.36 6.00
C GLY A 34 13.31 15.49 5.12
N SER A 35 14.22 16.32 5.62
CA SER A 35 14.87 17.35 4.78
C SER A 35 16.12 16.83 4.06
N LEU A 36 15.98 15.78 3.25
CA LEU A 36 17.05 15.38 2.32
C LEU A 36 17.18 16.38 1.17
N ARG A 37 18.37 16.43 0.56
CA ARG A 37 18.60 17.14 -0.71
C ARG A 37 17.65 16.58 -1.78
N ALA A 38 17.17 17.46 -2.66
CA ALA A 38 16.28 17.10 -3.75
C ALA A 38 16.81 15.89 -4.53
N VAL A 39 16.11 14.79 -4.46
CA VAL A 39 16.39 13.56 -5.21
C VAL A 39 15.51 13.55 -6.45
N ALA A 40 16.04 13.04 -7.55
CA ALA A 40 15.31 13.02 -8.82
C ALA A 40 14.04 12.18 -8.77
N ASP A 41 14.05 11.11 -7.96
CA ASP A 41 12.95 10.19 -7.79
C ASP A 41 12.93 9.69 -6.33
N PRO A 42 11.93 10.11 -5.53
CA PRO A 42 11.82 9.70 -4.13
C PRO A 42 11.71 8.18 -3.94
N SER A 43 11.02 7.50 -4.86
CA SER A 43 10.83 6.04 -4.77
C SER A 43 12.10 5.27 -5.08
N GLU A 44 12.87 5.73 -6.07
CA GLU A 44 14.17 5.17 -6.41
C GLU A 44 15.14 5.35 -5.25
N ARG A 45 15.11 6.52 -4.61
CA ARG A 45 15.95 6.80 -3.45
C ARG A 45 15.66 5.86 -2.28
N VAL A 46 14.39 5.71 -1.89
CA VAL A 46 13.98 4.79 -0.82
C VAL A 46 14.35 3.36 -1.19
N SER A 47 14.08 2.93 -2.42
CA SER A 47 14.41 1.58 -2.89
C SER A 47 15.90 1.32 -2.91
N SER A 48 16.71 2.27 -3.39
CA SER A 48 18.16 2.12 -3.46
C SER A 48 18.83 2.08 -2.09
N LEU A 49 18.38 2.93 -1.15
CA LEU A 49 18.88 2.94 0.23
C LEU A 49 18.67 1.59 0.93
N ILE A 50 17.49 1.00 0.74
CA ILE A 50 17.19 -0.28 1.36
C ILE A 50 17.88 -1.43 0.62
N ALA A 51 17.89 -1.42 -0.71
CA ALA A 51 18.59 -2.45 -1.51
C ALA A 51 20.09 -2.44 -1.22
N ALA A 52 20.71 -1.26 -1.17
CA ALA A 52 22.13 -1.09 -0.84
C ALA A 52 22.46 -1.60 0.57
N ALA A 53 21.59 -1.36 1.55
CA ALA A 53 21.76 -1.89 2.91
C ALA A 53 21.65 -3.43 2.98
N LEU A 54 21.25 -4.11 1.91
CA LEU A 54 20.90 -5.53 1.89
C LEU A 54 21.86 -6.42 1.11
N GLU A 55 22.73 -5.87 0.28
CA GLU A 55 23.60 -6.65 -0.58
C GLU A 55 24.87 -7.14 0.12
N GLY A 56 25.06 -8.45 0.10
CA GLY A 56 26.35 -9.11 0.29
C GLY A 56 26.97 -9.07 1.68
N GLY A 57 28.32 -8.97 1.74
CA GLY A 57 29.15 -8.95 2.93
C GLY A 57 28.86 -7.80 3.92
N ALA A 58 28.17 -6.77 3.47
CA ALA A 58 27.68 -5.63 4.23
C ALA A 58 26.90 -6.03 5.50
N ALA A 59 26.20 -7.16 5.46
CA ALA A 59 25.35 -7.63 6.56
C ALA A 59 26.11 -7.92 7.87
N ARG A 60 27.38 -8.26 7.79
CA ARG A 60 28.20 -8.60 8.96
C ARG A 60 28.87 -7.35 9.55
N ALA A 61 29.35 -6.48 8.70
CA ALA A 61 29.89 -5.17 9.04
C ALA A 61 28.80 -4.29 9.69
N TYR A 62 27.60 -4.31 9.13
CA TYR A 62 26.45 -3.56 9.59
C TYR A 62 26.14 -3.73 11.10
N ARG A 63 26.28 -4.94 11.67
CA ARG A 63 26.01 -5.15 13.10
C ARG A 63 27.02 -4.48 14.03
N GLN A 64 28.29 -4.43 13.62
CA GLN A 64 29.34 -3.83 14.46
C GLN A 64 29.26 -2.30 14.42
N GLU A 65 28.79 -1.73 13.33
CA GLU A 65 28.88 -0.30 13.04
C GLU A 65 27.61 0.48 13.35
N ILE A 66 26.45 -0.18 13.40
CA ILE A 66 25.24 0.42 14.01
C ILE A 66 25.52 0.93 15.42
N GLY A 67 26.31 0.21 16.21
CA GLY A 67 26.76 0.68 17.53
C GLY A 67 27.55 2.00 17.47
N GLY A 68 28.37 2.18 16.43
CA GLY A 68 29.09 3.42 16.16
C GLY A 68 28.15 4.56 15.75
N VAL A 69 27.23 4.29 14.82
CA VAL A 69 26.21 5.26 14.38
C VAL A 69 25.35 5.72 15.56
N ILE A 70 24.90 4.80 16.41
CA ILE A 70 24.13 5.13 17.62
C ILE A 70 24.95 6.01 18.58
N THR A 71 26.24 5.73 18.73
CA THR A 71 27.13 6.51 19.60
C THR A 71 27.30 7.93 19.07
N GLU A 72 27.48 8.10 17.76
CA GLU A 72 27.57 9.41 17.13
C GLU A 72 26.23 10.16 17.11
N LEU A 73 25.12 9.47 16.90
CA LEU A 73 23.77 10.04 17.03
C LEU A 73 23.55 10.61 18.45
N ARG A 74 24.04 9.93 19.48
CA ARG A 74 23.99 10.43 20.85
C ARG A 74 24.83 11.69 21.06
N GLN A 75 25.93 11.85 20.34
CA GLN A 75 26.75 13.07 20.39
C GLN A 75 26.08 14.26 19.72
N LEU A 76 25.09 14.04 18.85
CA LEU A 76 24.29 15.10 18.22
C LEU A 76 23.25 15.72 19.16
N THR A 77 23.03 15.16 20.35
CA THR A 77 22.10 15.71 21.37
C THR A 77 22.47 17.11 21.85
N GLU A 78 23.74 17.53 21.64
CA GLU A 78 24.21 18.86 22.00
C GLU A 78 23.84 19.95 20.97
N LEU A 79 23.24 19.57 19.84
CA LEU A 79 22.87 20.53 18.79
C LEU A 79 21.49 21.14 19.02
N PRO A 80 21.34 22.47 18.86
CA PRO A 80 20.07 23.14 19.06
C PRO A 80 18.99 22.64 18.09
N GLY A 81 17.86 22.24 18.62
CA GLY A 81 16.70 21.78 17.86
C GLY A 81 16.56 20.26 17.76
N PHE A 82 17.44 19.50 18.40
CA PHE A 82 17.30 18.06 18.52
C PHE A 82 16.49 17.66 19.75
N SER A 83 15.53 16.77 19.54
CA SER A 83 14.87 16.08 20.64
C SER A 83 15.70 14.84 20.99
N THR A 84 16.16 14.76 22.23
CA THR A 84 16.87 13.57 22.77
C THR A 84 16.00 12.32 22.62
N GLU A 85 14.71 12.48 22.81
CA GLU A 85 13.69 11.43 22.68
C GLU A 85 13.62 10.85 21.28
N LEU A 86 13.64 11.70 20.25
CA LEU A 86 13.65 11.28 18.84
C LEU A 86 14.92 10.50 18.50
N LEU A 87 16.07 10.94 19.01
CA LEU A 87 17.34 10.25 18.81
C LEU A 87 17.39 8.89 19.50
N GLU A 88 16.85 8.78 20.70
CA GLU A 88 16.76 7.50 21.42
C GLU A 88 15.81 6.53 20.71
N GLN A 89 14.68 7.00 20.21
CA GLN A 89 13.76 6.20 19.40
C GLN A 89 14.45 5.72 18.11
N LEU A 90 15.09 6.62 17.38
CA LEU A 90 15.82 6.28 16.15
C LEU A 90 16.96 5.30 16.43
N ALA A 91 17.76 5.51 17.49
CA ALA A 91 18.82 4.62 17.88
C ALA A 91 18.29 3.23 18.27
N ALA A 92 17.14 3.17 18.95
CA ALA A 92 16.48 1.92 19.29
C ALA A 92 15.97 1.19 18.04
N GLU A 93 15.41 1.91 17.08
CA GLU A 93 14.94 1.35 15.81
C GLU A 93 16.11 0.82 14.97
N VAL A 94 17.16 1.62 14.78
CA VAL A 94 18.36 1.22 14.03
C VAL A 94 19.03 0.01 14.67
N SER A 95 19.11 -0.07 16.01
CA SER A 95 19.71 -1.21 16.71
C SER A 95 18.92 -2.51 16.60
N ARG A 96 17.62 -2.43 16.31
CA ARG A 96 16.77 -3.61 16.05
C ARG A 96 16.90 -4.13 14.62
N LEU A 97 17.39 -3.32 13.71
CA LEU A 97 17.54 -3.68 12.31
C LEU A 97 18.80 -4.54 12.14
N ASP A 98 18.65 -5.81 11.86
CA ASP A 98 19.71 -6.63 11.29
C ASP A 98 19.49 -6.81 9.78
N SER A 99 20.48 -7.35 9.07
CA SER A 99 20.41 -7.49 7.62
C SER A 99 19.24 -8.35 7.12
N GLY A 100 18.86 -9.37 7.89
CA GLY A 100 17.70 -10.20 7.56
C GLY A 100 16.40 -9.43 7.70
N LYS A 101 16.31 -8.56 8.70
CA LYS A 101 15.17 -7.69 8.96
C LYS A 101 15.01 -6.64 7.86
N LEU A 102 16.09 -5.98 7.48
CA LEU A 102 16.09 -5.03 6.37
C LEU A 102 15.67 -5.69 5.05
N ARG A 103 16.14 -6.92 4.78
CA ARG A 103 15.70 -7.67 3.59
C ARG A 103 14.21 -7.93 3.55
N ALA A 104 13.58 -8.14 4.69
CA ALA A 104 12.14 -8.33 4.78
C ALA A 104 11.35 -7.04 4.47
N LEU A 105 11.96 -5.88 4.74
CA LEU A 105 11.37 -4.56 4.53
C LEU A 105 11.65 -3.98 3.13
N ALA A 106 12.72 -4.45 2.46
CA ALA A 106 13.15 -3.89 1.19
C ALA A 106 12.05 -3.95 0.12
N PRO A 107 11.81 -2.85 -0.58
CA PRO A 107 11.01 -2.90 -1.79
C PRO A 107 11.61 -3.89 -2.80
N ARG A 108 10.75 -4.62 -3.50
CA ARG A 108 11.16 -5.62 -4.50
C ARG A 108 10.92 -5.07 -5.88
N THR A 109 11.99 -4.73 -6.59
CA THR A 109 11.92 -4.25 -7.97
C THR A 109 12.09 -5.40 -8.96
N THR A 110 11.20 -5.45 -9.93
CA THR A 110 11.25 -6.39 -11.06
C THR A 110 11.11 -5.63 -12.37
N ARG A 111 11.70 -6.15 -13.43
CA ARG A 111 11.69 -5.53 -14.77
C ARG A 111 11.02 -6.42 -15.79
N ASN A 112 10.82 -5.87 -16.98
CA ASN A 112 10.23 -6.57 -18.12
C ASN A 112 8.79 -7.03 -17.84
N ASN A 113 8.04 -6.27 -17.06
CA ASN A 113 6.64 -6.55 -16.82
C ASN A 113 5.77 -5.85 -17.88
N GLN A 114 4.61 -6.42 -18.15
CA GLN A 114 3.51 -5.76 -18.84
C GLN A 114 2.46 -5.38 -17.80
N VAL A 115 2.06 -4.11 -17.75
CA VAL A 115 1.07 -3.62 -16.80
C VAL A 115 -0.11 -3.00 -17.53
N ASP A 116 -1.32 -3.43 -17.15
CA ASP A 116 -2.57 -2.87 -17.64
C ASP A 116 -3.39 -2.32 -16.46
N ALA A 117 -3.89 -1.11 -16.58
CA ALA A 117 -4.78 -0.51 -15.60
C ALA A 117 -6.24 -0.77 -15.97
N TYR A 118 -7.03 -1.13 -14.97
CA TYR A 118 -8.49 -1.31 -15.06
C TYR A 118 -9.14 -0.40 -14.04
N VAL A 119 -10.11 0.38 -14.49
CA VAL A 119 -10.81 1.34 -13.64
C VAL A 119 -12.29 1.09 -13.74
N ASN A 120 -12.96 1.19 -12.61
CA ASN A 120 -14.37 0.84 -12.39
C ASN A 120 -14.69 -0.66 -12.40
N GLY A 121 -15.67 -0.99 -11.60
CA GLY A 121 -16.03 -2.34 -11.21
C GLY A 121 -16.26 -3.33 -12.33
N PRO A 122 -17.12 -3.03 -13.35
CA PRO A 122 -17.41 -3.99 -14.40
C PRO A 122 -16.17 -4.43 -15.20
N GLN A 123 -15.28 -3.49 -15.51
CA GLN A 123 -14.03 -3.82 -16.22
C GLN A 123 -13.10 -4.67 -15.35
N CYS A 124 -13.02 -4.34 -14.05
CA CYS A 124 -12.21 -5.11 -13.11
C CYS A 124 -12.79 -6.53 -12.93
N LEU A 125 -14.11 -6.65 -12.78
CA LEU A 125 -14.77 -7.95 -12.61
C LEU A 125 -14.55 -8.86 -13.83
N GLU A 126 -14.79 -8.38 -15.03
CA GLU A 126 -14.56 -9.17 -16.25
C GLU A 126 -13.10 -9.60 -16.39
N MET A 127 -12.15 -8.70 -16.12
CA MET A 127 -10.73 -9.04 -16.13
C MET A 127 -10.39 -10.12 -15.10
N LEU A 128 -10.91 -10.01 -13.85
CA LEU A 128 -10.72 -11.02 -12.81
C LEU A 128 -11.25 -12.39 -13.24
N LEU A 129 -12.46 -12.44 -13.79
CA LEU A 129 -13.08 -13.68 -14.27
C LEU A 129 -12.28 -14.32 -15.41
N GLU A 130 -11.81 -13.50 -16.36
CA GLU A 130 -10.97 -13.96 -17.46
C GLU A 130 -9.66 -14.56 -16.97
N GLU A 131 -8.96 -13.90 -16.05
CA GLU A 131 -7.67 -14.39 -15.55
C GLU A 131 -7.83 -15.65 -14.67
N ILE A 132 -8.89 -15.75 -13.85
CA ILE A 132 -9.24 -16.98 -13.12
C ILE A 132 -9.52 -18.14 -14.10
N ALA A 133 -10.24 -17.87 -15.19
CA ALA A 133 -10.53 -18.90 -16.19
C ALA A 133 -9.28 -19.44 -16.91
N LYS A 134 -8.22 -18.61 -17.03
CA LYS A 134 -6.92 -19.00 -17.65
C LYS A 134 -6.01 -19.78 -16.72
N ALA A 135 -6.27 -19.78 -15.40
CA ALA A 135 -5.44 -20.45 -14.40
C ALA A 135 -5.30 -21.96 -14.69
N ARG A 136 -4.08 -22.49 -14.55
CA ARG A 136 -3.74 -23.89 -14.82
C ARG A 136 -3.14 -24.62 -13.62
N ARG A 137 -2.45 -23.92 -12.71
CA ARG A 137 -1.71 -24.51 -11.61
C ARG A 137 -2.21 -24.03 -10.26
N TYR A 138 -2.24 -22.73 -10.04
CA TYR A 138 -2.68 -22.18 -8.77
C TYR A 138 -3.23 -20.76 -8.87
N ILE A 139 -4.08 -20.43 -7.91
CA ILE A 139 -4.59 -19.11 -7.62
C ILE A 139 -4.38 -18.81 -6.14
N HIS A 140 -3.70 -17.73 -5.82
CA HIS A 140 -3.60 -17.18 -4.48
C HIS A 140 -4.31 -15.83 -4.45
N LEU A 141 -5.32 -15.69 -3.63
CA LEU A 141 -6.13 -14.48 -3.49
C LEU A 141 -6.08 -13.98 -2.05
N SER A 142 -5.72 -12.73 -1.87
CA SER A 142 -5.86 -12.00 -0.60
C SER A 142 -6.78 -10.81 -0.81
N VAL A 143 -7.83 -10.70 -0.03
CA VAL A 143 -8.78 -9.60 -0.08
C VAL A 143 -9.39 -9.36 1.31
N MET A 144 -9.58 -8.09 1.67
CA MET A 144 -10.16 -7.78 2.97
C MET A 144 -11.65 -8.18 3.04
N LEU A 145 -12.44 -7.80 2.02
CA LEU A 145 -13.87 -8.05 1.95
C LEU A 145 -14.22 -8.94 0.77
N PHE A 146 -15.03 -9.96 1.03
CA PHE A 146 -15.59 -10.83 0.01
C PHE A 146 -17.07 -11.04 0.32
N PHE A 147 -17.94 -10.28 -0.34
CA PHE A 147 -19.37 -10.31 -0.10
C PHE A 147 -20.05 -11.47 -0.85
N ASN A 148 -21.11 -11.99 -0.26
CA ASN A 148 -21.99 -12.98 -0.87
C ASN A 148 -23.14 -12.27 -1.59
N ASP A 149 -22.78 -11.54 -2.65
CA ASP A 149 -23.66 -10.84 -3.59
C ASP A 149 -23.44 -11.36 -5.02
N ASP A 150 -23.94 -10.69 -6.05
CA ASP A 150 -23.80 -11.15 -7.43
C ASP A 150 -22.34 -11.24 -7.87
N SER A 151 -21.56 -10.18 -7.66
CA SER A 151 -20.13 -10.14 -8.00
C SER A 151 -19.33 -11.21 -7.24
N GLY A 152 -19.58 -11.36 -5.94
CA GLY A 152 -18.93 -12.38 -5.13
C GLY A 152 -19.28 -13.79 -5.58
N ASN A 153 -20.54 -14.06 -5.89
CA ASN A 153 -20.94 -15.37 -6.41
C ASN A 153 -20.37 -15.68 -7.80
N ARG A 154 -20.21 -14.68 -8.68
CA ARG A 154 -19.54 -14.85 -9.98
C ARG A 154 -18.06 -15.23 -9.80
N ILE A 155 -17.34 -14.54 -8.91
CA ILE A 155 -15.95 -14.87 -8.57
C ILE A 155 -15.87 -16.27 -7.93
N ALA A 156 -16.74 -16.58 -6.97
CA ALA A 156 -16.79 -17.91 -6.33
C ALA A 156 -17.03 -19.03 -7.35
N ALA A 157 -17.97 -18.84 -8.29
CA ALA A 157 -18.21 -19.81 -9.35
C ALA A 157 -16.98 -20.01 -10.26
N ALA A 158 -16.28 -18.93 -10.61
CA ALA A 158 -15.05 -19.03 -11.40
C ALA A 158 -13.94 -19.79 -10.65
N LEU A 159 -13.80 -19.58 -9.33
CA LEU A 159 -12.87 -20.32 -8.48
C LEU A 159 -13.24 -21.81 -8.36
N LEU A 160 -14.54 -22.13 -8.22
CA LEU A 160 -15.01 -23.53 -8.23
C LEU A 160 -14.68 -24.22 -9.56
N HIS A 161 -14.92 -23.57 -10.68
CA HIS A 161 -14.51 -24.10 -11.99
C HIS A 161 -13.00 -24.26 -12.14
N ALA A 162 -12.19 -23.40 -11.48
CA ALA A 162 -10.74 -23.58 -11.45
C ALA A 162 -10.36 -24.83 -10.64
N LEU A 163 -10.98 -25.04 -9.48
CA LEU A 163 -10.80 -26.25 -8.65
C LEU A 163 -11.18 -27.53 -9.42
N ASP A 164 -12.30 -27.52 -10.16
CA ASP A 164 -12.73 -28.66 -11.01
C ASP A 164 -11.68 -29.01 -12.09
N ARG A 165 -10.89 -28.04 -12.54
CA ARG A 165 -9.76 -28.24 -13.45
C ARG A 165 -8.48 -28.73 -12.76
N GLY A 166 -8.49 -28.86 -11.42
CA GLY A 166 -7.32 -29.27 -10.62
C GLY A 166 -6.40 -28.10 -10.23
N VAL A 167 -6.83 -26.87 -10.40
CA VAL A 167 -6.08 -25.67 -9.97
C VAL A 167 -6.09 -25.59 -8.44
N GLN A 168 -4.93 -25.37 -7.82
CA GLN A 168 -4.84 -25.14 -6.38
C GLN A 168 -5.32 -23.73 -6.05
N VAL A 169 -6.26 -23.59 -5.11
CA VAL A 169 -6.81 -22.30 -4.72
C VAL A 169 -6.55 -22.05 -3.21
N ARG A 170 -5.91 -20.94 -2.90
CA ARG A 170 -5.72 -20.44 -1.53
C ARG A 170 -6.29 -19.04 -1.40
N LEU A 171 -7.09 -18.80 -0.37
CA LEU A 171 -7.72 -17.51 -0.09
C LEU A 171 -7.40 -17.03 1.32
N MET A 172 -7.12 -15.74 1.44
CA MET A 172 -7.10 -15.02 2.71
C MET A 172 -8.19 -13.94 2.67
N VAL A 173 -9.14 -14.00 3.58
CA VAL A 173 -10.29 -13.08 3.68
C VAL A 173 -10.50 -12.70 5.13
N ASN A 174 -10.90 -11.46 5.42
CA ASN A 174 -11.30 -11.07 6.76
C ASN A 174 -12.79 -11.38 6.96
N TYR A 175 -13.09 -12.49 7.64
CA TYR A 175 -14.47 -12.95 7.84
C TYR A 175 -15.27 -11.99 8.72
N THR A 176 -14.66 -11.48 9.78
CA THR A 176 -15.33 -10.59 10.73
C THR A 176 -15.67 -9.25 10.10
N VAL A 177 -14.72 -8.62 9.43
CA VAL A 177 -14.97 -7.32 8.77
C VAL A 177 -15.91 -7.50 7.59
N THR A 178 -15.83 -8.60 6.85
CA THR A 178 -16.81 -8.95 5.81
C THR A 178 -18.22 -9.05 6.40
N ALA A 179 -18.38 -9.72 7.52
CA ALA A 179 -19.68 -9.84 8.18
C ALA A 179 -20.22 -8.49 8.71
N LEU A 180 -19.34 -7.62 9.20
CA LEU A 180 -19.73 -6.27 9.65
C LEU A 180 -20.14 -5.37 8.46
N GLY A 181 -19.50 -5.53 7.30
CA GLY A 181 -19.83 -4.79 6.09
C GLY A 181 -21.24 -5.08 5.55
N TYR A 182 -21.86 -6.21 5.93
CA TYR A 182 -23.26 -6.50 5.57
C TYR A 182 -24.29 -5.60 6.28
N GLY A 183 -23.90 -4.86 7.30
CA GLY A 183 -24.82 -4.02 8.08
C GLY A 183 -25.55 -2.95 7.26
N HIS A 184 -25.09 -2.65 6.06
CA HIS A 184 -25.70 -1.68 5.15
C HIS A 184 -26.60 -2.33 4.07
N ASN A 185 -26.50 -3.64 3.84
CA ASN A 185 -27.33 -4.33 2.86
C ASN A 185 -27.79 -5.70 3.35
N LEU A 186 -28.99 -5.76 3.93
CA LEU A 186 -29.60 -6.98 4.46
C LEU A 186 -29.93 -8.05 3.40
N ALA A 187 -29.83 -7.70 2.10
CA ALA A 187 -30.08 -8.64 1.00
C ALA A 187 -28.85 -9.49 0.65
N VAL A 188 -27.68 -9.16 1.22
CA VAL A 188 -26.45 -9.90 0.96
C VAL A 188 -26.37 -11.15 1.82
N GLY A 189 -26.05 -12.30 1.23
CA GLY A 189 -25.87 -13.57 1.93
C GLY A 189 -24.61 -13.59 2.81
N ARG A 190 -24.45 -14.64 3.62
CA ARG A 190 -23.27 -14.79 4.50
C ARG A 190 -22.07 -15.29 3.70
N PHE A 191 -20.88 -14.77 3.99
CA PHE A 191 -19.65 -15.26 3.37
C PHE A 191 -19.39 -16.74 3.65
N SER A 192 -19.82 -17.25 4.82
CA SER A 192 -19.72 -18.68 5.15
C SER A 192 -20.37 -19.59 4.11
N GLU A 193 -21.41 -19.14 3.42
CA GLU A 193 -22.05 -19.92 2.35
C GLU A 193 -21.14 -20.06 1.11
N ILE A 194 -20.29 -19.07 0.86
CA ILE A 194 -19.28 -19.11 -0.20
C ILE A 194 -18.08 -19.94 0.27
N SER A 195 -17.55 -19.66 1.47
CA SER A 195 -16.35 -20.33 2.00
C SER A 195 -16.58 -21.85 2.12
N ASP A 196 -17.72 -22.27 2.66
CA ASP A 196 -18.05 -23.68 2.79
C ASP A 196 -18.07 -24.43 1.44
N ARG A 197 -18.63 -23.81 0.40
CA ARG A 197 -18.62 -24.38 -0.96
C ARG A 197 -17.21 -24.50 -1.53
N LEU A 198 -16.38 -23.49 -1.35
CA LEU A 198 -15.01 -23.47 -1.82
C LEU A 198 -14.15 -24.51 -1.08
N GLU A 199 -14.28 -24.61 0.23
CA GLU A 199 -13.56 -25.61 1.05
C GLU A 199 -13.98 -27.04 0.72
N GLN A 200 -15.29 -27.30 0.56
CA GLN A 200 -15.80 -28.59 0.10
C GLN A 200 -15.26 -28.99 -1.27
N ALA A 201 -14.99 -28.03 -2.16
CA ALA A 201 -14.38 -28.25 -3.47
C ALA A 201 -12.84 -28.38 -3.41
N GLY A 202 -12.22 -28.21 -2.22
CA GLY A 202 -10.79 -28.38 -2.00
C GLY A 202 -9.95 -27.10 -1.96
N ALA A 203 -10.58 -25.93 -1.93
CA ALA A 203 -9.86 -24.68 -1.66
C ALA A 203 -9.36 -24.65 -0.21
N LYS A 204 -8.25 -23.95 0.01
CA LYS A 204 -7.75 -23.66 1.36
C LYS A 204 -8.03 -22.20 1.69
N LEU A 205 -8.68 -21.95 2.81
CA LEU A 205 -9.06 -20.63 3.28
C LEU A 205 -8.41 -20.30 4.61
N GLN A 206 -8.08 -19.01 4.83
CA GLN A 206 -7.63 -18.50 6.11
C GLN A 206 -8.38 -17.19 6.43
N ASP A 207 -8.90 -17.10 7.67
CA ASP A 207 -9.44 -15.86 8.20
C ASP A 207 -8.30 -14.94 8.65
N THR A 208 -8.23 -13.74 8.10
CA THR A 208 -7.17 -12.77 8.44
C THR A 208 -7.40 -12.10 9.79
N PHE A 209 -8.57 -12.27 10.41
CA PHE A 209 -8.89 -11.67 11.70
C PHE A 209 -8.27 -12.42 12.89
N HIS A 210 -8.15 -13.74 12.83
CA HIS A 210 -7.77 -14.60 13.94
C HIS A 210 -6.33 -15.14 13.83
N SER A 211 -5.35 -14.26 13.79
CA SER A 211 -3.94 -14.68 13.64
C SER A 211 -3.06 -14.33 14.83
N TYR A 212 -3.67 -14.04 15.97
CA TYR A 212 -2.91 -13.55 17.10
C TYR A 212 -2.74 -14.64 18.14
N TYR A 213 -1.49 -14.87 18.47
CA TYR A 213 -1.09 -15.79 19.52
C TYR A 213 -0.78 -14.99 20.78
N SER A 214 -1.05 -15.56 21.96
CA SER A 214 -0.41 -15.08 23.18
C SER A 214 1.12 -15.16 23.04
N ALA A 215 1.87 -14.35 23.77
CA ALA A 215 3.35 -14.36 23.69
C ALA A 215 3.94 -15.77 23.87
N MET A 216 3.35 -16.58 24.76
CA MET A 216 3.78 -17.97 24.97
C MET A 216 3.44 -18.88 23.78
N GLU A 217 2.25 -18.77 23.25
CA GLU A 217 1.83 -19.54 22.07
C GLU A 217 2.64 -19.14 20.84
N TRP A 218 2.88 -17.85 20.64
CA TRP A 218 3.74 -17.36 19.58
C TRP A 218 5.17 -17.89 19.70
N SER A 219 5.77 -17.83 20.89
CA SER A 219 7.14 -18.36 21.11
C SER A 219 7.23 -19.84 20.74
N ARG A 220 6.22 -20.64 21.11
CA ARG A 220 6.16 -22.05 20.72
C ARG A 220 6.02 -22.21 19.21
N ARG A 221 5.06 -21.51 18.61
CA ARG A 221 4.81 -21.57 17.15
C ARG A 221 6.05 -21.13 16.36
N ARG A 222 6.71 -20.07 16.79
CA ARG A 222 7.95 -19.58 16.21
C ARG A 222 9.06 -20.64 16.22
N ALA A 223 9.21 -21.34 17.34
CA ALA A 223 10.19 -22.42 17.45
C ALA A 223 9.86 -23.59 16.51
N GLU A 224 8.59 -23.96 16.38
CA GLU A 224 8.13 -24.98 15.44
C GLU A 224 8.42 -24.59 13.99
N LEU A 225 8.10 -23.35 13.60
CA LEU A 225 8.36 -22.83 12.26
C LEU A 225 9.86 -22.79 11.95
N LYS A 226 10.69 -22.38 12.92
CA LYS A 226 12.15 -22.41 12.78
C LYS A 226 12.68 -23.84 12.61
N ALA A 227 12.14 -24.80 13.33
CA ALA A 227 12.48 -26.21 13.19
C ALA A 227 12.08 -26.79 11.82
N GLN A 228 11.04 -26.25 11.20
CA GLN A 228 10.61 -26.57 9.82
C GLN A 228 11.47 -25.88 8.74
N GLY A 229 12.49 -25.11 9.13
CA GLY A 229 13.39 -24.44 8.20
C GLY A 229 12.86 -23.10 7.64
N ILE A 230 11.82 -22.52 8.26
CA ILE A 230 11.29 -21.23 7.84
C ILE A 230 12.38 -20.15 7.99
N PRO A 231 12.65 -19.35 6.95
CA PRO A 231 13.66 -18.32 6.98
C PRO A 231 13.42 -17.27 8.08
N GLU A 232 14.48 -16.85 8.76
CA GLU A 232 14.41 -15.89 9.86
C GLU A 232 13.78 -14.56 9.45
N ARG A 233 13.95 -14.14 8.18
CA ARG A 233 13.29 -12.92 7.63
C ARG A 233 11.76 -12.99 7.67
N ILE A 234 11.19 -14.20 7.51
CA ILE A 234 9.73 -14.41 7.59
C ILE A 234 9.30 -14.40 9.06
N LEU A 235 10.03 -15.08 9.93
CA LEU A 235 9.74 -15.11 11.36
C LEU A 235 9.79 -13.71 11.98
N PHE A 236 10.72 -12.86 11.53
CA PHE A 236 10.81 -11.48 11.97
C PHE A 236 9.54 -10.66 11.65
N LEU A 237 8.96 -10.81 10.46
CA LEU A 237 7.73 -10.11 10.12
C LEU A 237 6.59 -10.51 11.08
N GLN A 238 6.53 -11.78 11.43
CA GLN A 238 5.56 -12.30 12.37
C GLN A 238 5.79 -11.81 13.80
N ASP A 239 7.05 -11.73 14.23
CA ASP A 239 7.41 -11.14 15.54
C ASP A 239 6.89 -9.71 15.66
N LYS A 240 7.04 -8.88 14.61
CA LYS A 240 6.58 -7.51 14.60
C LYS A 240 5.06 -7.38 14.67
N VAL A 241 4.34 -8.23 13.96
CA VAL A 241 2.88 -8.25 14.06
C VAL A 241 2.43 -8.60 15.48
N GLN A 242 3.06 -9.57 16.12
CA GLN A 242 2.72 -9.96 17.49
C GLN A 242 3.01 -8.83 18.49
N GLU A 243 4.15 -8.12 18.33
CA GLU A 243 4.49 -6.95 19.16
C GLU A 243 3.41 -5.85 19.03
N ASP A 244 2.94 -5.54 17.82
CA ASP A 244 1.92 -4.50 17.60
C ASP A 244 0.55 -4.90 18.18
N VAL A 245 0.17 -6.16 18.07
CA VAL A 245 -1.08 -6.67 18.65
C VAL A 245 -1.11 -6.56 20.16
N GLU A 246 0.00 -6.79 20.84
CA GLU A 246 0.08 -6.58 22.29
C GLU A 246 -0.16 -5.10 22.67
N LEU A 247 0.22 -4.15 21.80
CA LEU A 247 0.07 -2.71 22.03
C LEU A 247 -1.31 -2.18 21.63
N THR A 248 -1.84 -2.64 20.48
CA THR A 248 -3.03 -2.05 19.83
C THR A 248 -4.27 -2.94 19.89
N GLY A 249 -4.13 -4.19 20.30
CA GLY A 249 -5.23 -5.14 20.44
C GLY A 249 -5.85 -5.52 19.09
N LEU A 250 -7.18 -5.38 18.95
CA LEU A 250 -7.96 -5.83 17.79
C LEU A 250 -7.92 -4.85 16.60
N ASN A 251 -7.06 -3.83 16.63
CA ASN A 251 -7.06 -2.79 15.60
C ASN A 251 -6.24 -3.13 14.34
N VAL A 252 -5.72 -4.34 14.23
CA VAL A 252 -4.92 -4.80 13.10
C VAL A 252 -5.81 -5.40 12.01
N ILE A 253 -5.70 -4.89 10.78
CA ILE A 253 -6.44 -5.39 9.62
C ILE A 253 -5.47 -5.75 8.48
N ASP A 254 -5.74 -6.87 7.82
CA ASP A 254 -5.11 -7.15 6.52
C ASP A 254 -5.90 -6.42 5.43
N HIS A 255 -5.41 -5.23 5.05
CA HIS A 255 -6.08 -4.35 4.11
C HIS A 255 -5.64 -4.56 2.66
N ARG A 256 -4.77 -5.54 2.40
CA ARG A 256 -4.24 -5.82 1.05
C ARG A 256 -5.28 -6.47 0.15
N LYS A 257 -5.24 -6.15 -1.14
CA LYS A 257 -6.06 -6.73 -2.19
C LYS A 257 -5.18 -7.10 -3.37
N PHE A 258 -4.92 -8.40 -3.51
CA PHE A 258 -4.11 -8.89 -4.62
C PHE A 258 -4.40 -10.36 -4.94
N MET A 259 -4.16 -10.73 -6.18
CA MET A 259 -4.27 -12.11 -6.65
C MET A 259 -3.03 -12.48 -7.45
N ILE A 260 -2.59 -13.73 -7.33
CA ILE A 260 -1.48 -14.28 -8.11
C ILE A 260 -1.96 -15.53 -8.80
N ILE A 261 -1.67 -15.67 -10.09
CA ILE A 261 -2.04 -16.80 -10.94
C ILE A 261 -0.81 -17.35 -11.63
N ASP A 262 -0.51 -18.62 -11.40
CA ASP A 262 0.49 -19.41 -12.11
C ASP A 262 1.92 -18.83 -12.10
N GLY A 263 2.25 -17.91 -11.19
CA GLY A 263 3.56 -17.27 -11.10
C GLY A 263 3.87 -16.29 -12.23
N ILE A 264 2.87 -15.93 -13.02
CA ILE A 264 3.00 -15.06 -14.19
C ILE A 264 2.12 -13.83 -14.08
N THR A 265 0.84 -14.04 -13.77
CA THR A 265 -0.14 -12.96 -13.69
C THR A 265 -0.36 -12.57 -12.23
N SER A 266 -0.36 -11.27 -11.98
CA SER A 266 -0.76 -10.72 -10.68
C SER A 266 -1.77 -9.61 -10.89
N ILE A 267 -2.70 -9.48 -9.97
CA ILE A 267 -3.63 -8.35 -9.90
C ILE A 267 -3.40 -7.67 -8.56
N VAL A 268 -3.18 -6.36 -8.57
CA VAL A 268 -2.96 -5.53 -7.38
C VAL A 268 -3.88 -4.33 -7.45
N GLY A 269 -4.56 -4.00 -6.35
CA GLY A 269 -5.45 -2.85 -6.37
C GLY A 269 -5.99 -2.43 -5.01
N SER A 270 -6.93 -1.52 -5.04
CA SER A 270 -7.69 -1.04 -3.89
C SER A 270 -9.06 -1.72 -3.74
N LEU A 271 -9.47 -2.49 -4.72
CA LEU A 271 -10.79 -3.03 -4.92
C LEU A 271 -11.03 -4.29 -4.10
N ASN A 272 -12.12 -4.35 -3.33
CA ASN A 272 -12.62 -5.57 -2.70
C ASN A 272 -13.57 -6.33 -3.65
N ILE A 273 -14.06 -7.49 -3.23
CA ILE A 273 -15.03 -8.30 -3.97
C ILE A 273 -16.42 -8.06 -3.40
N GLY A 274 -17.28 -7.48 -4.21
CA GLY A 274 -18.66 -7.15 -3.87
C GLY A 274 -19.25 -6.12 -4.83
N ASP A 275 -20.58 -6.08 -4.93
CA ASP A 275 -21.29 -5.26 -5.94
C ASP A 275 -21.00 -3.77 -5.83
N GLN A 276 -20.74 -3.26 -4.63
CA GLN A 276 -20.35 -1.86 -4.47
C GLN A 276 -19.00 -1.52 -5.10
N TYR A 277 -18.08 -2.48 -5.23
CA TYR A 277 -16.76 -2.31 -5.83
C TYR A 277 -16.71 -2.78 -7.28
N THR A 278 -17.30 -3.96 -7.56
CA THR A 278 -17.19 -4.64 -8.84
C THR A 278 -18.52 -4.70 -9.59
N PHE A 279 -19.49 -3.93 -9.16
CA PHE A 279 -20.88 -3.92 -9.60
C PHE A 279 -21.12 -4.56 -10.98
N ALA A 280 -22.08 -5.48 -11.06
CA ALA A 280 -22.34 -6.29 -12.25
C ALA A 280 -23.05 -5.52 -13.38
N THR A 281 -23.58 -4.33 -13.09
CA THR A 281 -24.26 -3.51 -14.08
C THR A 281 -23.27 -2.85 -15.03
N PRO A 282 -23.48 -2.94 -16.36
CA PRO A 282 -22.67 -2.21 -17.32
C PRO A 282 -22.70 -0.71 -17.04
N ILE A 283 -21.51 -0.10 -17.04
CA ILE A 283 -21.43 1.36 -17.05
C ILE A 283 -21.98 1.83 -18.37
N GLU A 284 -22.98 2.70 -18.36
CA GLU A 284 -23.33 3.49 -19.55
C GLU A 284 -22.13 4.41 -19.82
N ALA A 285 -21.33 4.01 -20.78
CA ALA A 285 -20.15 4.75 -21.17
C ALA A 285 -20.57 6.15 -21.63
N SER A 286 -20.09 7.18 -20.97
CA SER A 286 -19.98 8.47 -21.61
C SER A 286 -19.09 8.29 -22.84
N ALA A 287 -19.65 8.49 -24.02
CA ALA A 287 -19.06 8.13 -25.31
C ALA A 287 -17.75 8.90 -25.65
N SER A 288 -17.25 9.72 -24.74
CA SER A 288 -16.23 10.72 -25.03
C SER A 288 -14.80 10.37 -24.62
N VAL A 289 -14.59 9.44 -23.68
CA VAL A 289 -13.22 9.08 -23.25
C VAL A 289 -13.03 7.56 -23.29
N GLN A 290 -12.10 7.13 -24.13
CA GLN A 290 -11.65 5.74 -24.17
C GLN A 290 -10.14 5.69 -23.83
N VAL A 291 -9.77 4.78 -22.94
CA VAL A 291 -8.39 4.44 -22.66
C VAL A 291 -8.16 2.98 -23.02
N ASP A 292 -7.24 2.71 -23.91
CA ASP A 292 -7.00 1.37 -24.48
C ASP A 292 -8.25 0.74 -25.13
N GLY A 293 -9.10 1.56 -25.76
CA GLY A 293 -10.34 1.09 -26.38
C GLY A 293 -11.43 0.71 -25.36
N ARG A 294 -11.24 1.01 -24.07
CA ARG A 294 -12.22 0.78 -23.01
C ARG A 294 -12.91 2.08 -22.63
N PRO A 295 -14.25 2.07 -22.57
CA PRO A 295 -14.96 3.26 -22.16
C PRO A 295 -14.72 3.58 -20.69
N MET A 296 -14.41 4.84 -20.40
CA MET A 296 -14.40 5.40 -19.06
C MET A 296 -15.80 6.00 -18.82
N GLY A 297 -16.67 5.26 -18.18
CA GLY A 297 -18.01 5.73 -17.83
C GLY A 297 -18.10 6.11 -16.35
N VAL A 298 -18.92 7.11 -16.03
CA VAL A 298 -19.25 7.47 -14.64
C VAL A 298 -20.63 6.90 -14.35
N PRO A 299 -20.78 5.84 -13.53
CA PRO A 299 -22.08 5.39 -13.07
C PRO A 299 -22.76 6.47 -12.23
N VAL A 300 -24.08 6.50 -12.27
CA VAL A 300 -24.92 7.54 -11.66
C VAL A 300 -25.39 7.13 -10.25
N ARG A 301 -24.91 6.00 -9.73
CA ARG A 301 -25.36 5.47 -8.44
C ARG A 301 -24.33 5.63 -7.35
N GLU A 302 -24.76 6.11 -6.20
CA GLU A 302 -23.95 6.33 -5.00
C GLU A 302 -23.31 5.03 -4.45
N GLU A 303 -23.97 3.88 -4.66
CA GLU A 303 -23.49 2.55 -4.26
C GLU A 303 -22.42 1.96 -5.19
N GLU A 304 -22.19 2.56 -6.34
CA GLU A 304 -21.22 2.09 -7.33
C GLU A 304 -19.92 2.88 -7.15
N TRP A 305 -19.00 2.33 -6.39
CA TRP A 305 -17.76 3.01 -6.06
C TRP A 305 -16.81 3.09 -7.26
N HIS A 306 -16.15 4.23 -7.39
CA HIS A 306 -15.06 4.39 -8.33
C HIS A 306 -13.78 3.80 -7.70
N ASP A 307 -13.24 2.76 -8.31
CA ASP A 307 -12.08 2.03 -7.83
C ASP A 307 -11.34 1.36 -8.98
N GLY A 308 -10.17 0.75 -8.72
CA GLY A 308 -9.41 0.13 -9.79
C GLY A 308 -8.39 -0.89 -9.33
N CYS A 309 -7.79 -1.55 -10.33
CA CYS A 309 -6.69 -2.48 -10.12
C CYS A 309 -5.74 -2.51 -11.32
N PHE A 310 -4.54 -3.00 -11.10
CA PHE A 310 -3.56 -3.28 -12.13
C PHE A 310 -3.44 -4.78 -12.35
N ARG A 311 -3.44 -5.20 -13.61
CA ARG A 311 -3.00 -6.53 -14.01
C ARG A 311 -1.54 -6.43 -14.43
N ILE A 312 -0.70 -7.26 -13.83
CA ILE A 312 0.72 -7.34 -14.11
C ILE A 312 1.02 -8.74 -14.66
N ARG A 313 1.72 -8.82 -15.78
CA ARG A 313 2.27 -10.08 -16.31
C ARG A 313 3.78 -9.98 -16.29
N GLY A 314 4.44 -10.88 -15.59
CA GLY A 314 5.89 -10.88 -15.50
C GLY A 314 6.45 -11.28 -14.14
N ALA A 315 7.69 -10.87 -13.91
CA ALA A 315 8.47 -11.26 -12.74
C ALA A 315 7.91 -10.75 -11.40
N ALA A 316 7.00 -9.76 -11.40
CA ALA A 316 6.39 -9.23 -10.18
C ALA A 316 5.54 -10.27 -9.42
N ALA A 317 5.10 -11.34 -10.08
CA ALA A 317 4.34 -12.41 -9.43
C ALA A 317 5.13 -13.12 -8.32
N LEU A 318 6.45 -13.27 -8.47
CA LEU A 318 7.29 -13.99 -7.49
C LEU A 318 7.36 -13.24 -6.12
N PRO A 319 7.75 -11.96 -6.05
CA PRO A 319 7.74 -11.25 -4.78
C PRO A 319 6.35 -11.11 -4.16
N LEU A 320 5.29 -10.99 -4.96
CA LEU A 320 3.91 -10.98 -4.46
C LEU A 320 3.55 -12.34 -3.83
N ASN A 321 3.97 -13.45 -4.43
CA ASN A 321 3.75 -14.78 -3.87
C ASN A 321 4.49 -14.98 -2.53
N ALA A 322 5.69 -14.42 -2.38
CA ALA A 322 6.42 -14.42 -1.11
C ALA A 322 5.67 -13.62 -0.02
N VAL A 323 5.05 -12.49 -0.39
CA VAL A 323 4.20 -11.70 0.52
C VAL A 323 2.96 -12.50 0.95
N PHE A 324 2.30 -13.15 0.00
CA PHE A 324 1.16 -14.03 0.31
C PHE A 324 1.56 -15.13 1.29
N GLN A 325 2.62 -15.87 1.00
CA GLN A 325 3.11 -16.98 1.79
C GLN A 325 3.48 -16.57 3.22
N SER A 326 4.13 -15.41 3.40
CA SER A 326 4.50 -14.95 4.74
C SER A 326 3.27 -14.72 5.63
N ARG A 327 2.20 -14.16 5.09
CA ARG A 327 0.95 -13.96 5.81
C ARG A 327 0.17 -15.27 6.01
N TRP A 328 0.16 -16.11 4.98
CA TRP A 328 -0.46 -17.43 5.01
C TRP A 328 0.06 -18.28 6.18
N LEU A 329 1.37 -18.30 6.38
CA LEU A 329 2.02 -18.99 7.51
C LEU A 329 1.64 -18.39 8.86
N LEU A 330 1.59 -17.05 8.97
CA LEU A 330 1.19 -16.37 10.19
C LEU A 330 -0.24 -16.77 10.60
N LEU A 331 -1.11 -17.00 9.65
CA LEU A 331 -2.49 -17.45 9.86
C LEU A 331 -2.61 -18.96 10.14
N GLY A 332 -1.49 -19.69 10.21
CA GLY A 332 -1.49 -21.13 10.48
C GLY A 332 -1.56 -22.01 9.23
N GLY A 333 -1.45 -21.42 8.03
CA GLY A 333 -1.42 -22.15 6.77
C GLY A 333 -0.19 -23.05 6.62
N ASP A 334 -0.25 -23.96 5.66
CA ASP A 334 0.85 -24.85 5.30
C ASP A 334 2.02 -24.08 4.66
N PHE A 335 3.23 -24.52 4.96
CA PHE A 335 4.41 -23.99 4.28
C PHE A 335 4.47 -24.47 2.83
N TYR A 336 4.78 -23.54 1.94
CA TYR A 336 5.25 -23.81 0.59
C TYR A 336 6.39 -22.84 0.26
N ASP A 337 7.35 -23.27 -0.55
CA ASP A 337 8.41 -22.37 -1.00
C ASP A 337 7.91 -21.60 -2.22
N PRO A 338 7.80 -20.26 -2.17
CA PRO A 338 7.39 -19.45 -3.33
C PRO A 338 8.34 -19.59 -4.53
N GLU A 339 9.55 -20.11 -4.29
CA GLU A 339 10.55 -20.32 -5.31
C GLU A 339 10.50 -21.73 -5.96
N ASP A 340 9.64 -22.63 -5.46
CA ASP A 340 9.43 -23.93 -6.11
C ASP A 340 8.90 -23.77 -7.53
N ALA A 341 9.23 -24.74 -8.38
CA ALA A 341 8.81 -24.75 -9.78
C ALA A 341 7.30 -24.60 -9.98
N LEU A 342 6.50 -25.12 -9.04
CA LEU A 342 5.04 -24.98 -9.05
C LEU A 342 4.60 -23.50 -9.02
N TYR A 343 5.32 -22.64 -8.27
CA TYR A 343 4.96 -21.24 -8.02
C TYR A 343 5.72 -20.27 -8.93
N ARG A 344 6.76 -20.72 -9.60
CA ARG A 344 7.49 -19.92 -10.58
C ARG A 344 6.84 -19.97 -11.96
N SER A 345 7.10 -18.96 -12.76
CA SER A 345 6.76 -18.98 -14.18
C SER A 345 7.49 -20.12 -14.91
N GLU A 346 6.75 -20.90 -15.69
CA GLU A 346 7.34 -21.80 -16.67
C GLU A 346 7.61 -21.01 -17.95
N GLY A 347 8.84 -20.54 -18.14
CA GLY A 347 9.26 -19.89 -19.36
C GLY A 347 9.63 -18.42 -19.23
N ASN A 348 9.48 -17.69 -20.32
CA ASN A 348 9.87 -16.29 -20.41
C ASN A 348 8.99 -15.41 -19.51
N THR A 349 9.62 -14.57 -18.68
CA THR A 349 8.97 -13.54 -17.86
C THR A 349 9.11 -12.14 -18.48
N ASP A 350 9.61 -12.05 -19.69
CA ASP A 350 9.75 -10.80 -20.45
C ASP A 350 8.46 -10.55 -21.24
N PHE A 351 7.58 -9.76 -20.64
CA PHE A 351 6.27 -9.44 -21.20
C PHE A 351 6.14 -7.98 -21.64
N GLY A 352 7.01 -7.10 -21.18
CA GLY A 352 6.91 -5.67 -21.47
C GLY A 352 8.13 -4.88 -21.00
N SER A 353 7.96 -3.59 -20.85
CA SER A 353 9.03 -2.64 -20.52
C SER A 353 8.91 -2.05 -19.13
N GLU A 354 7.82 -2.29 -18.44
CA GLU A 354 7.54 -1.63 -17.17
C GLU A 354 8.41 -2.21 -16.04
N GLU A 355 8.95 -1.29 -15.24
CA GLU A 355 9.59 -1.61 -13.96
C GLU A 355 8.53 -1.54 -12.86
N CYS A 356 8.43 -2.61 -12.07
CA CYS A 356 7.49 -2.71 -10.97
C CYS A 356 8.25 -2.84 -9.65
N THR A 357 8.00 -1.92 -8.70
CA THR A 357 8.55 -1.99 -7.35
C THR A 357 7.43 -2.23 -6.36
N LEU A 358 7.53 -3.34 -5.63
CA LEU A 358 6.56 -3.76 -4.62
C LEU A 358 6.94 -3.19 -3.26
N PHE A 359 6.02 -2.46 -2.65
CA PHE A 359 6.09 -1.99 -1.27
C PHE A 359 5.13 -2.80 -0.40
N VAL A 360 5.55 -3.12 0.79
CA VAL A 360 4.71 -3.77 1.81
C VAL A 360 4.86 -3.07 3.14
N SER A 361 3.77 -2.97 3.90
CA SER A 361 3.82 -2.63 5.30
C SER A 361 3.04 -3.65 6.13
N PHE A 362 3.32 -3.69 7.40
CA PHE A 362 2.71 -4.60 8.36
C PHE A 362 2.76 -3.97 9.76
N PRO A 363 1.88 -4.37 10.67
CA PRO A 363 1.91 -3.90 12.04
C PRO A 363 3.28 -4.07 12.69
N GLY A 364 3.70 -3.10 13.48
CA GLY A 364 5.04 -3.09 14.10
C GLY A 364 6.19 -2.87 13.12
N ASN A 365 5.90 -2.42 11.89
CA ASN A 365 6.92 -2.05 10.92
C ASN A 365 7.71 -0.83 11.44
N PRO A 366 9.04 -0.93 11.64
CA PRO A 366 9.83 0.19 12.15
C PRO A 366 9.89 1.38 11.19
N VAL A 367 9.65 1.15 9.91
CA VAL A 367 9.63 2.17 8.85
C VAL A 367 8.51 1.86 7.89
N ASN A 368 7.51 2.72 7.81
CA ASN A 368 6.49 2.59 6.79
C ASN A 368 6.94 3.26 5.48
N LEU A 369 7.45 2.44 4.56
CA LEU A 369 7.99 2.90 3.28
C LEU A 369 6.93 3.52 2.36
N MET A 370 5.66 3.14 2.50
CA MET A 370 4.57 3.77 1.73
C MET A 370 4.24 5.16 2.25
N GLN A 371 4.17 5.34 3.57
CA GLN A 371 4.06 6.68 4.15
C GLN A 371 5.23 7.56 3.70
N GLN A 372 6.45 7.00 3.81
CA GLN A 372 7.65 7.69 3.36
C GLN A 372 7.60 8.07 1.88
N TYR A 373 7.14 7.15 1.02
CA TYR A 373 6.94 7.44 -0.40
C TYR A 373 6.03 8.66 -0.61
N TYR A 374 4.87 8.72 0.07
CA TYR A 374 3.97 9.87 -0.06
C TYR A 374 4.58 11.18 0.46
N LEU A 375 5.32 11.12 1.58
CA LEU A 375 6.02 12.30 2.12
C LEU A 375 7.12 12.79 1.17
N ASP A 376 7.86 11.90 0.55
CA ASP A 376 8.88 12.24 -0.42
C ASP A 376 8.26 12.77 -1.73
N LEU A 377 7.19 12.13 -2.21
CA LEU A 377 6.47 12.54 -3.39
C LEU A 377 6.03 14.01 -3.31
N ILE A 378 5.43 14.42 -2.18
CA ILE A 378 5.02 15.83 -2.00
C ILE A 378 6.21 16.75 -1.75
N THR A 379 7.24 16.30 -1.03
CA THR A 379 8.43 17.12 -0.71
C THR A 379 9.22 17.48 -1.94
N TYR A 380 9.35 16.54 -2.88
CA TYR A 380 10.16 16.68 -4.09
C TYR A 380 9.32 16.88 -5.35
N ALA A 381 8.04 17.19 -5.20
CA ALA A 381 7.15 17.46 -6.32
C ALA A 381 7.76 18.47 -7.28
N ALA A 382 7.75 18.12 -8.56
CA ALA A 382 8.22 18.95 -9.66
C ALA A 382 7.38 18.61 -10.90
N ASP A 383 7.22 19.57 -11.80
CA ASP A 383 6.36 19.48 -12.97
C ASP A 383 4.90 19.21 -12.59
N GLU A 384 4.42 17.98 -12.69
CA GLU A 384 3.06 17.62 -12.32
C GLU A 384 3.05 16.36 -11.46
N THR A 385 2.49 16.48 -10.27
CA THR A 385 2.30 15.38 -9.32
C THR A 385 0.84 15.33 -8.89
N VAL A 386 0.17 14.20 -9.11
CA VAL A 386 -1.25 14.02 -8.76
C VAL A 386 -1.41 12.93 -7.72
N ILE A 387 -2.21 13.20 -6.72
CA ILE A 387 -2.58 12.25 -5.66
C ILE A 387 -4.10 12.12 -5.64
N VAL A 388 -4.60 10.92 -5.87
CA VAL A 388 -6.01 10.55 -5.66
C VAL A 388 -6.07 9.58 -4.49
N ASN A 389 -6.79 9.92 -3.44
CA ASN A 389 -6.93 9.04 -2.28
C ASN A 389 -8.24 9.33 -1.54
N PRO A 390 -9.00 8.30 -1.12
CA PRO A 390 -10.28 8.49 -0.44
C PRO A 390 -10.15 9.09 0.96
N TYR A 391 -9.03 8.81 1.64
CA TYR A 391 -8.83 9.19 3.03
C TYR A 391 -7.53 9.96 3.19
N LEU A 392 -7.64 11.21 3.59
CA LEU A 392 -6.51 12.12 3.83
C LEU A 392 -6.56 12.56 5.31
N ILE A 393 -6.22 11.63 6.21
CA ILE A 393 -6.36 11.79 7.65
C ILE A 393 -4.99 11.79 8.35
N ASP A 394 -3.92 11.37 7.67
CA ASP A 394 -2.55 11.30 8.21
C ASP A 394 -2.01 12.70 8.54
N HIS A 395 -1.66 12.92 9.80
CA HIS A 395 -1.09 14.19 10.27
C HIS A 395 0.29 14.46 9.67
N ALA A 396 1.15 13.44 9.54
CA ALA A 396 2.47 13.62 8.96
C ALA A 396 2.41 14.11 7.51
N PHE A 397 1.42 13.62 6.76
CA PHE A 397 1.14 14.09 5.39
C PHE A 397 0.74 15.57 5.37
N TRP A 398 -0.23 15.97 6.22
CA TRP A 398 -0.71 17.36 6.27
C TRP A 398 0.33 18.33 6.80
N ASP A 399 1.10 17.95 7.81
CA ASP A 399 2.18 18.77 8.35
C ASP A 399 3.26 19.01 7.30
N ARG A 400 3.64 17.94 6.56
CA ARG A 400 4.59 18.06 5.46
C ARG A 400 4.06 18.94 4.34
N LEU A 401 2.82 18.71 3.90
CA LEU A 401 2.16 19.47 2.83
C LEU A 401 2.02 20.96 3.18
N SER A 402 1.68 21.26 4.42
CA SER A 402 1.53 22.65 4.93
C SER A 402 2.87 23.36 5.06
N GLY A 403 3.96 22.61 5.23
CA GLY A 403 5.33 23.15 5.31
C GLY A 403 5.97 23.44 3.95
N LEU A 404 5.32 23.08 2.84
CA LEU A 404 5.87 23.34 1.50
C LEU A 404 5.68 24.79 1.10
N GLY A 405 6.69 25.34 0.43
CA GLY A 405 6.59 26.65 -0.23
C GLY A 405 5.81 26.59 -1.56
N PRO A 406 5.42 27.78 -2.08
CA PRO A 406 4.66 27.86 -3.34
C PRO A 406 5.35 27.21 -4.54
N GLU A 407 6.69 27.19 -4.56
CA GLU A 407 7.50 26.61 -5.63
C GLU A 407 7.38 25.08 -5.75
N ARG A 408 6.91 24.42 -4.70
CA ARG A 408 6.60 22.97 -4.69
C ARG A 408 5.11 22.73 -4.79
N SER A 409 4.35 23.47 -3.99
CA SER A 409 2.90 23.34 -3.89
C SER A 409 2.18 23.52 -5.22
N CYS A 410 2.68 24.38 -6.11
CA CYS A 410 2.06 24.64 -7.42
C CYS A 410 2.10 23.42 -8.38
N HIS A 411 2.96 22.45 -8.12
CA HIS A 411 3.05 21.21 -8.89
C HIS A 411 2.10 20.10 -8.42
N LEU A 412 1.44 20.31 -7.27
CA LEU A 412 0.62 19.29 -6.63
C LEU A 412 -0.86 19.46 -6.96
N THR A 413 -1.48 18.36 -7.36
CA THR A 413 -2.93 18.21 -7.50
C THR A 413 -3.41 17.07 -6.60
N ILE A 414 -4.42 17.34 -5.77
CA ILE A 414 -5.00 16.37 -4.85
C ILE A 414 -6.50 16.24 -5.15
N CYS A 415 -6.94 15.01 -5.42
CA CYS A 415 -8.35 14.67 -5.63
C CYS A 415 -8.84 13.76 -4.50
N ASN A 416 -9.93 14.15 -3.86
CA ASN A 416 -10.52 13.44 -2.73
C ASN A 416 -12.04 13.55 -2.77
N PRO A 417 -12.80 12.50 -2.46
CA PRO A 417 -14.27 12.58 -2.31
C PRO A 417 -14.62 13.21 -0.97
N LEU A 418 -14.97 14.50 -0.98
CA LEU A 418 -15.23 15.27 0.24
C LEU A 418 -16.65 15.09 0.79
N GLU A 419 -17.65 15.08 -0.09
CA GLU A 419 -19.05 15.06 0.32
C GLU A 419 -19.62 13.64 0.34
N VAL A 420 -19.28 12.83 -0.67
CA VAL A 420 -19.66 11.42 -0.77
C VAL A 420 -18.47 10.58 -0.29
N ASN A 421 -18.49 10.21 0.99
CA ASN A 421 -17.42 9.43 1.61
C ASN A 421 -18.01 8.56 2.72
N ASP A 422 -17.66 7.30 2.77
CA ASP A 422 -18.09 6.35 3.80
C ASP A 422 -17.51 6.67 5.19
N HIS A 423 -16.42 7.47 5.25
CA HIS A 423 -15.85 7.99 6.49
C HIS A 423 -16.15 9.48 6.69
N PRO A 424 -17.17 9.83 7.49
CA PRO A 424 -17.56 11.24 7.71
C PRO A 424 -16.44 12.10 8.34
N THR A 425 -15.48 11.46 9.03
CA THR A 425 -14.31 12.14 9.62
C THR A 425 -13.33 12.63 8.56
N ASN A 426 -13.25 12.01 7.37
CA ASN A 426 -12.37 12.43 6.28
C ASN A 426 -12.65 13.88 5.85
N ARG A 427 -13.93 14.23 5.65
CA ARG A 427 -14.31 15.59 5.26
C ARG A 427 -13.83 16.65 6.27
N ALA A 428 -13.96 16.35 7.57
CA ALA A 428 -13.49 17.25 8.61
C ALA A 428 -11.96 17.39 8.60
N ALA A 429 -11.23 16.29 8.47
CA ALA A 429 -9.78 16.27 8.41
C ALA A 429 -9.25 17.06 7.20
N VAL A 430 -9.77 16.79 6.01
CA VAL A 430 -9.35 17.48 4.78
C VAL A 430 -9.63 18.98 4.88
N ARG A 431 -10.86 19.39 5.22
CA ARG A 431 -11.22 20.82 5.30
C ARG A 431 -10.46 21.58 6.37
N SER A 432 -10.09 20.93 7.46
CA SER A 432 -9.31 21.58 8.53
C SER A 432 -7.87 21.88 8.13
N ASN A 433 -7.29 21.10 7.22
CA ASN A 433 -5.87 21.15 6.89
C ASN A 433 -5.55 21.76 5.51
N MET A 434 -6.50 21.80 4.58
CA MET A 434 -6.22 22.19 3.19
C MET A 434 -6.00 23.69 2.98
N TYR A 435 -6.30 24.56 3.97
CA TYR A 435 -6.21 26.02 3.76
C TYR A 435 -4.79 26.50 3.45
N VAL A 436 -3.80 26.10 4.23
CA VAL A 436 -2.40 26.53 4.01
C VAL A 436 -1.85 25.97 2.69
N PRO A 437 -1.97 24.67 2.39
CA PRO A 437 -1.56 24.12 1.10
C PRO A 437 -2.26 24.79 -0.10
N PHE A 438 -3.55 25.08 0.00
CA PHE A 438 -4.29 25.80 -1.04
C PHE A 438 -3.73 27.21 -1.27
N CYS A 439 -3.46 27.96 -0.21
CA CYS A 439 -2.86 29.30 -0.32
C CYS A 439 -1.45 29.26 -0.91
N ASN A 440 -0.73 28.15 -0.74
CA ASN A 440 0.58 27.90 -1.31
C ASN A 440 0.53 27.38 -2.76
N GLY A 441 -0.67 27.12 -3.31
CA GLY A 441 -0.84 26.79 -4.72
C GLY A 441 -1.21 25.34 -5.04
N VAL A 442 -1.42 24.47 -4.03
CA VAL A 442 -1.93 23.11 -4.26
C VAL A 442 -3.33 23.18 -4.88
N SER A 443 -3.55 22.45 -5.95
CA SER A 443 -4.87 22.31 -6.59
C SER A 443 -5.66 21.20 -5.91
N PHE A 444 -6.86 21.50 -5.41
CA PHE A 444 -7.77 20.52 -4.81
C PHE A 444 -9.00 20.28 -5.67
N TYR A 445 -9.38 19.01 -5.78
CA TYR A 445 -10.57 18.56 -6.49
C TYR A 445 -11.43 17.67 -5.59
N ASP A 446 -12.75 17.86 -5.69
CA ASP A 446 -13.76 17.09 -4.98
C ASP A 446 -14.46 16.14 -5.95
N TYR A 447 -14.14 14.85 -5.87
CA TYR A 447 -14.72 13.81 -6.72
C TYR A 447 -16.21 13.61 -6.48
N SER A 448 -16.72 13.99 -5.30
CA SER A 448 -18.15 13.87 -4.94
C SER A 448 -19.11 14.59 -5.90
N ALA A 449 -18.58 15.48 -6.76
CA ALA A 449 -19.39 16.09 -7.83
C ALA A 449 -19.96 15.08 -8.84
N THR A 450 -19.43 13.86 -8.84
CA THR A 450 -19.94 12.74 -9.64
C THR A 450 -21.08 11.97 -8.97
N GLU A 451 -21.46 12.35 -7.74
CA GLU A 451 -22.41 11.62 -6.89
C GLU A 451 -21.96 10.18 -6.57
N ARG A 452 -20.64 9.92 -6.65
CA ARG A 452 -20.03 8.63 -6.37
C ARG A 452 -18.93 8.76 -5.35
N PHE A 453 -18.71 7.70 -4.58
CA PHE A 453 -17.55 7.55 -3.73
C PHE A 453 -16.34 7.05 -4.56
N SER A 454 -15.25 7.81 -4.58
CA SER A 454 -13.98 7.35 -5.14
C SER A 454 -13.15 6.66 -4.06
N HIS A 455 -13.04 5.34 -4.16
CA HIS A 455 -12.18 4.54 -3.28
C HIS A 455 -10.79 4.30 -3.89
N TRP A 456 -10.51 4.88 -5.05
CA TRP A 456 -9.25 4.70 -5.77
C TRP A 456 -8.08 5.36 -5.05
N LYS A 457 -6.95 4.65 -4.95
CA LYS A 457 -5.72 5.15 -4.32
C LYS A 457 -4.62 5.11 -5.35
N ILE A 458 -4.34 6.24 -5.97
CA ILE A 458 -3.37 6.32 -7.05
C ILE A 458 -2.59 7.61 -7.01
N THR A 459 -1.32 7.56 -7.40
CA THR A 459 -0.51 8.73 -7.64
C THR A 459 0.04 8.71 -9.06
N TYR A 460 0.31 9.88 -9.59
CA TYR A 460 1.05 10.08 -10.82
C TYR A 460 2.16 11.10 -10.57
N ASP A 461 3.36 10.76 -10.98
CA ASP A 461 4.50 11.67 -10.98
C ASP A 461 5.06 11.80 -12.42
N HIS A 462 4.93 13.00 -12.97
CA HIS A 462 5.35 13.28 -14.34
C HIS A 462 6.85 13.10 -14.52
N ARG A 463 7.64 13.57 -13.56
CA ARG A 463 9.09 13.60 -13.63
C ARG A 463 9.72 12.22 -13.75
N SER A 464 9.20 11.25 -13.01
CA SER A 464 9.71 9.88 -12.99
C SER A 464 8.94 8.95 -13.93
N HIS A 465 7.89 9.42 -14.61
CA HIS A 465 6.94 8.59 -15.36
C HIS A 465 6.43 7.41 -14.53
N ALA A 466 6.12 7.70 -13.26
CA ALA A 466 5.76 6.70 -12.27
C ALA A 466 4.31 6.84 -11.83
N VAL A 467 3.71 5.69 -11.56
CA VAL A 467 2.37 5.55 -10.99
C VAL A 467 2.46 4.63 -9.78
N PHE A 468 1.99 5.08 -8.63
CA PHE A 468 1.86 4.24 -7.44
C PHE A 468 0.39 3.92 -7.20
N HIS A 469 0.07 2.63 -6.98
CA HIS A 469 -1.29 2.15 -6.72
C HIS A 469 -1.27 0.98 -5.76
N GLY A 470 -2.32 0.84 -4.97
CA GLY A 470 -2.45 -0.28 -4.03
C GLY A 470 -3.53 -0.06 -2.98
N SER A 471 -3.34 -0.67 -1.83
CA SER A 471 -4.32 -0.65 -0.76
C SER A 471 -4.17 0.52 0.22
N TYR A 472 -3.01 1.21 0.22
CA TYR A 472 -2.62 2.20 1.21
C TYR A 472 -3.50 3.45 1.20
N ASN A 473 -4.15 3.71 2.33
CA ASN A 473 -4.81 4.97 2.62
C ASN A 473 -3.83 5.96 3.26
N ILE A 474 -4.00 7.25 2.98
CA ILE A 474 -3.23 8.30 3.67
C ILE A 474 -3.91 8.56 5.03
N ASN A 475 -3.78 7.57 5.94
CA ASN A 475 -4.30 7.64 7.30
C ASN A 475 -3.37 6.94 8.29
N GLU A 476 -3.60 7.18 9.58
CA GLU A 476 -2.80 6.62 10.68
C GLU A 476 -2.88 5.08 10.74
N ARG A 477 -4.00 4.49 10.36
CA ARG A 477 -4.15 3.03 10.36
C ARG A 477 -3.19 2.38 9.38
N SER A 478 -3.23 2.80 8.11
CA SER A 478 -2.33 2.28 7.07
C SER A 478 -0.87 2.57 7.39
N ALA A 479 -0.60 3.69 8.07
CA ALA A 479 0.76 4.04 8.49
C ALA A 479 1.31 3.14 9.61
N CYS A 480 0.46 2.69 10.55
CA CYS A 480 0.92 2.07 11.79
C CYS A 480 0.42 0.64 12.03
N HIS A 481 -0.82 0.32 11.64
CA HIS A 481 -1.54 -0.85 12.15
C HIS A 481 -1.93 -1.88 11.10
N ASP A 482 -2.13 -1.48 9.85
CA ASP A 482 -2.66 -2.37 8.83
C ASP A 482 -1.54 -3.05 8.01
N PHE A 483 -1.83 -4.26 7.53
CA PHE A 483 -1.05 -4.83 6.44
C PHE A 483 -1.45 -4.14 5.14
N GLU A 484 -0.50 -3.51 4.49
CA GLU A 484 -0.73 -2.81 3.25
C GLU A 484 0.22 -3.29 2.13
N LEU A 485 -0.19 -3.05 0.90
CA LEU A 485 0.56 -3.38 -0.29
C LEU A 485 0.40 -2.26 -1.31
N GLY A 486 1.52 -1.79 -1.84
CA GLY A 486 1.57 -0.81 -2.92
C GLY A 486 2.51 -1.25 -4.02
N LEU A 487 2.18 -0.89 -5.24
CA LEU A 487 2.98 -1.14 -6.43
C LEU A 487 3.30 0.18 -7.11
N LEU A 488 4.59 0.47 -7.24
CA LEU A 488 5.09 1.54 -8.08
C LEU A 488 5.43 0.98 -9.45
N VAL A 489 4.83 1.54 -10.48
CA VAL A 489 5.08 1.17 -11.88
C VAL A 489 5.75 2.35 -12.57
N LYS A 490 6.93 2.12 -13.15
CA LYS A 490 7.62 3.07 -14.00
C LYS A 490 7.54 2.62 -15.45
N GLY A 491 7.14 3.54 -16.31
CA GLY A 491 7.00 3.31 -17.74
C GLY A 491 6.24 4.46 -18.40
N GLU A 492 6.86 5.16 -19.32
CA GLU A 492 6.29 6.38 -19.92
C GLU A 492 4.92 6.13 -20.56
N ALA A 493 4.80 5.08 -21.38
CA ALA A 493 3.54 4.76 -22.05
C ALA A 493 2.44 4.36 -21.06
N PHE A 494 2.77 3.56 -20.04
CA PHE A 494 1.83 3.17 -18.99
C PHE A 494 1.40 4.39 -18.15
N ALA A 495 2.36 5.20 -17.71
CA ALA A 495 2.08 6.40 -16.93
C ALA A 495 1.20 7.40 -17.69
N ALA A 496 1.42 7.58 -19.00
CA ALA A 496 0.57 8.42 -19.84
C ALA A 496 -0.88 7.91 -19.94
N LYS A 497 -1.07 6.59 -20.02
CA LYS A 497 -2.43 5.99 -20.03
C LYS A 497 -3.14 6.23 -18.71
N VAL A 498 -2.47 5.98 -17.60
CA VAL A 498 -3.06 6.21 -16.27
C VAL A 498 -3.33 7.70 -16.05
N LYS A 499 -2.43 8.57 -16.51
CA LYS A 499 -2.66 10.03 -16.46
C LYS A 499 -3.94 10.42 -17.19
N ALA A 500 -4.21 9.86 -18.36
CA ALA A 500 -5.45 10.13 -19.09
C ALA A 500 -6.70 9.69 -18.29
N MET A 501 -6.64 8.59 -17.54
CA MET A 501 -7.71 8.16 -16.63
C MET A 501 -7.90 9.17 -15.48
N ILE A 502 -6.82 9.60 -14.87
CA ILE A 502 -6.84 10.61 -13.80
C ILE A 502 -7.37 11.94 -14.33
N ASP A 503 -6.97 12.37 -15.53
CA ASP A 503 -7.45 13.62 -16.13
C ASP A 503 -8.94 13.59 -16.38
N TYR A 504 -9.49 12.42 -16.80
CA TYR A 504 -10.91 12.26 -16.90
C TYR A 504 -11.60 12.47 -15.53
N ASP A 505 -11.10 11.83 -14.47
CA ASP A 505 -11.63 11.99 -13.12
C ASP A 505 -11.58 13.45 -12.64
N LEU A 506 -10.46 14.14 -12.90
CA LEU A 506 -10.33 15.56 -12.58
C LEU A 506 -11.32 16.43 -13.38
N SER A 507 -11.58 16.05 -14.64
CA SER A 507 -12.50 16.80 -15.50
C SER A 507 -13.97 16.74 -15.06
N VAL A 508 -14.37 15.63 -14.42
CA VAL A 508 -15.72 15.43 -13.86
C VAL A 508 -15.80 15.81 -12.39
N SER A 509 -14.67 16.10 -11.75
CA SER A 509 -14.59 16.55 -10.36
C SER A 509 -14.77 18.05 -10.24
N ARG A 510 -15.23 18.50 -9.10
CA ARG A 510 -15.35 19.92 -8.78
C ARG A 510 -14.01 20.48 -8.30
N LYS A 511 -13.37 21.36 -9.07
CA LYS A 511 -12.18 22.08 -8.60
C LYS A 511 -12.58 23.04 -7.48
N ILE A 512 -11.85 23.01 -6.37
CA ILE A 512 -12.02 23.94 -5.26
C ILE A 512 -11.29 25.23 -5.59
N THR A 513 -12.06 26.32 -5.73
CA THR A 513 -11.53 27.65 -6.10
C THR A 513 -11.78 28.72 -5.04
N ASP A 514 -12.66 28.43 -4.09
CA ASP A 514 -13.07 29.38 -3.07
C ASP A 514 -12.57 28.96 -1.68
N LYS A 515 -11.73 29.81 -1.09
CA LYS A 515 -11.23 29.59 0.29
C LYS A 515 -12.33 29.48 1.35
N ARG A 516 -13.54 29.94 1.06
CA ARG A 516 -14.69 29.81 1.98
C ARG A 516 -15.13 28.35 2.16
N GLU A 517 -14.75 27.46 1.25
CA GLU A 517 -14.95 26.01 1.40
C GLU A 517 -14.30 25.46 2.68
N PHE A 518 -13.17 26.02 3.09
CA PHE A 518 -12.43 25.60 4.29
C PHE A 518 -13.15 25.96 5.59
N PHE A 519 -14.05 26.92 5.56
CA PHE A 519 -14.81 27.38 6.74
C PHE A 519 -16.18 26.69 6.88
N LYS A 520 -16.56 25.80 5.97
CA LYS A 520 -17.79 24.99 6.11
C LYS A 520 -17.74 24.06 7.33
N HIS A 521 -16.54 23.71 7.79
CA HIS A 521 -16.29 23.01 9.04
C HIS A 521 -15.32 23.82 9.89
N PRO A 522 -15.81 24.80 10.66
CA PRO A 522 -14.95 25.56 11.55
C PRO A 522 -14.27 24.62 12.56
N TRP A 523 -13.07 25.01 13.01
CA TRP A 523 -12.27 24.25 13.98
C TRP A 523 -13.04 23.89 15.26
N MET A 524 -14.12 24.59 15.58
CA MET A 524 -15.02 24.30 16.70
C MET A 524 -16.09 23.23 16.37
N HIS A 525 -16.15 22.70 15.15
CA HIS A 525 -17.14 21.68 14.82
C HIS A 525 -16.83 20.37 15.53
N PRO A 526 -17.81 19.70 16.17
CA PRO A 526 -17.60 18.46 16.92
C PRO A 526 -16.87 17.37 16.13
N SER A 527 -17.09 17.27 14.80
CA SER A 527 -16.44 16.27 13.95
C SER A 527 -14.91 16.43 13.91
N THR A 528 -14.36 17.63 14.10
CA THR A 528 -12.90 17.84 14.15
C THR A 528 -12.31 17.17 15.38
N TYR A 529 -12.98 17.27 16.52
CA TYR A 529 -12.54 16.63 17.76
C TYR A 529 -12.73 15.12 17.72
N VAL A 530 -13.85 14.65 17.15
CA VAL A 530 -14.09 13.23 16.93
C VAL A 530 -13.00 12.64 16.03
N ASN A 531 -12.64 13.33 14.93
CA ASN A 531 -11.56 12.89 14.05
C ASN A 531 -10.23 12.78 14.81
N THR A 532 -9.88 13.79 15.61
CA THR A 532 -8.65 13.76 16.42
C THR A 532 -8.64 12.60 17.43
N ALA A 533 -9.79 12.33 18.05
CA ALA A 533 -9.94 11.27 19.04
C ALA A 533 -9.95 9.85 18.41
N THR A 534 -10.44 9.71 17.19
CA THR A 534 -10.64 8.42 16.51
C THR A 534 -9.62 8.14 15.41
N ARG A 535 -8.62 8.98 15.23
CA ARG A 535 -7.64 8.90 14.11
C ARG A 535 -6.96 7.54 13.97
N ASN A 536 -6.70 6.84 15.08
CA ASN A 536 -6.10 5.50 15.06
C ASN A 536 -7.09 4.40 14.63
N TYR A 537 -8.35 4.74 14.42
CA TYR A 537 -9.43 3.81 14.06
C TYR A 537 -10.11 4.18 12.72
N THR A 538 -9.64 5.25 12.05
CA THR A 538 -10.25 5.75 10.80
C THR A 538 -9.29 5.76 9.61
#